data_b1a4f86d4a7ff641e183a8ba33ef7612
#
_entry.id   b1a4f86d4a7ff641e183a8ba33ef7612
#
_cell.length_a   1.000
_cell.length_b   1.000
_cell.length_c   1.000
_cell.angle_alpha   90.00
_cell.angle_beta   90.00
_cell.angle_gamma   90.00
#
_symmetry.space_group_name_H-M   'P 1'
#
loop_
_entity.id
_entity.type
_entity.pdbx_description
1 polymer ?
#
loop_
_entity_poly.entity_id
_entity_poly.type
_entity_poly.pdbx_seq_one_letter_code
_entity_poly.pdbx_strand_id
1 'polypeptide(L)'
;MKIMAFNTQHCLNYIDKKIDFQIMADAIKKCEPDIVGLNEMRDKGTNADYDRQTTILSELTGIKHHYFAKAIEIDNKNPYGNALLSKYPIISAQTIPVPEPETKTGTEYYETRCLLKAKLEGGITVLVIHFGLNEDEQKNAVKTVLDNMEKEKCILMGDFNVTPNNDVLNPIRAQMKDTAELFDKSLLSFPSDNPFKKIDYIFVTEDVEVICADIPAIVASDHRPHIATVNI
;
A
#
# COMPACT_ATOMS: atom_id res chain seq x y z
N MET A 1 12.34 -10.79 -8.01
CA MET A 1 11.96 -9.43 -7.60
C MET A 1 11.29 -9.49 -6.24
N LYS A 2 11.63 -8.58 -5.32
CA LYS A 2 11.00 -8.52 -3.99
C LYS A 2 10.08 -7.29 -3.89
N ILE A 3 8.86 -7.50 -3.46
CA ILE A 3 7.79 -6.49 -3.38
C ILE A 3 7.43 -6.30 -1.91
N MET A 4 7.09 -5.08 -1.51
CA MET A 4 6.70 -4.74 -0.14
C MET A 4 5.46 -3.82 -0.14
N ALA A 5 4.44 -4.17 0.62
CA ALA A 5 3.34 -3.29 1.01
C ALA A 5 3.56 -2.84 2.45
N PHE A 6 3.44 -1.55 2.72
CA PHE A 6 3.67 -1.03 4.07
C PHE A 6 2.83 0.23 4.35
N ASN A 7 1.88 0.12 5.26
CA ASN A 7 1.24 1.29 5.83
C ASN A 7 2.19 1.89 6.88
N THR A 8 2.64 3.13 6.65
CA THR A 8 3.68 3.79 7.47
C THR A 8 3.11 4.67 8.57
N GLN A 9 1.78 4.80 8.66
CA GLN A 9 1.15 5.75 9.58
C GLN A 9 1.84 7.14 9.50
N HIS A 10 1.97 7.67 8.28
CA HIS A 10 2.67 8.94 7.98
C HIS A 10 4.06 9.06 8.61
N CYS A 11 4.80 7.96 8.65
CA CYS A 11 6.13 7.83 9.28
C CYS A 11 6.11 8.06 10.80
N LEU A 12 5.00 7.79 11.47
CA LEU A 12 4.91 7.83 12.93
C LEU A 12 5.55 6.57 13.53
N ASN A 13 6.64 6.73 14.25
CA ASN A 13 7.23 5.64 15.04
C ASN A 13 6.18 5.12 16.04
N TYR A 14 5.83 3.84 15.91
CA TYR A 14 4.75 3.24 16.70
C TYR A 14 5.02 3.24 18.21
N ILE A 15 6.27 3.15 18.61
CA ILE A 15 6.67 3.13 20.04
C ILE A 15 6.77 4.54 20.60
N ASP A 16 7.54 5.42 19.95
CA ASP A 16 7.88 6.74 20.47
C ASP A 16 6.81 7.80 20.18
N LYS A 17 5.83 7.48 19.30
CA LYS A 17 4.75 8.36 18.84
C LYS A 17 5.26 9.71 18.28
N LYS A 18 6.36 9.65 17.53
CA LYS A 18 6.96 10.79 16.83
C LYS A 18 7.23 10.44 15.37
N ILE A 19 7.22 11.44 14.50
CA ILE A 19 7.63 11.26 13.12
C ILE A 19 9.12 10.87 13.09
N ASP A 20 9.41 9.72 12.49
CA ASP A 20 10.76 9.16 12.41
C ASP A 20 10.97 8.47 11.05
N PHE A 21 11.55 9.21 10.12
CA PHE A 21 11.82 8.70 8.77
C PHE A 21 12.90 7.61 8.77
N GLN A 22 13.84 7.66 9.74
CA GLN A 22 14.94 6.71 9.78
C GLN A 22 14.45 5.30 10.15
N ILE A 23 13.57 5.17 11.15
CA ILE A 23 13.01 3.86 11.53
C ILE A 23 12.22 3.23 10.39
N MET A 24 11.47 4.04 9.61
CA MET A 24 10.73 3.56 8.43
C MET A 24 11.68 3.13 7.33
N ALA A 25 12.71 3.93 7.04
CA ALA A 25 13.74 3.59 6.05
C ALA A 25 14.52 2.32 6.46
N ASP A 26 14.83 2.13 7.73
CA ASP A 26 15.53 0.94 8.22
C ASP A 26 14.65 -0.31 8.14
N ALA A 27 13.33 -0.19 8.41
CA ALA A 27 12.36 -1.25 8.20
C ALA A 27 12.31 -1.68 6.71
N ILE A 28 12.28 -0.71 5.79
CA ILE A 28 12.30 -0.96 4.35
C ILE A 28 13.64 -1.63 3.96
N LYS A 29 14.78 -1.07 4.35
CA LYS A 29 16.12 -1.62 4.03
C LYS A 29 16.30 -3.03 4.56
N LYS A 30 15.80 -3.35 5.75
CA LYS A 30 15.87 -4.70 6.34
C LYS A 30 15.17 -5.75 5.49
N CYS A 31 14.13 -5.37 4.77
CA CYS A 31 13.40 -6.25 3.86
C CYS A 31 14.02 -6.33 2.46
N GLU A 32 14.91 -5.39 2.08
CA GLU A 32 15.59 -5.32 0.78
C GLU A 32 14.65 -5.37 -0.44
N PRO A 33 13.53 -4.62 -0.47
CA PRO A 33 12.58 -4.68 -1.57
C PRO A 33 13.13 -4.02 -2.85
N ASP A 34 12.58 -4.42 -3.99
CA ASP A 34 12.79 -3.76 -5.27
C ASP A 34 11.68 -2.75 -5.57
N ILE A 35 10.47 -3.03 -5.05
CA ILE A 35 9.26 -2.19 -5.20
C ILE A 35 8.58 -2.09 -3.83
N VAL A 36 8.18 -0.87 -3.43
CA VAL A 36 7.48 -0.60 -2.17
C VAL A 36 6.23 0.23 -2.43
N GLY A 37 5.07 -0.32 -2.11
CA GLY A 37 3.82 0.43 -2.01
C GLY A 37 3.62 0.90 -0.57
N LEU A 38 3.39 2.20 -0.41
CA LEU A 38 3.26 2.86 0.89
C LEU A 38 1.87 3.47 1.03
N ASN A 39 1.23 3.25 2.18
CA ASN A 39 -0.01 3.92 2.54
C ASN A 39 0.22 4.94 3.65
N GLU A 40 -0.75 5.86 3.80
CA GLU A 40 -0.76 6.93 4.79
C GLU A 40 0.42 7.90 4.66
N MET A 41 0.85 8.18 3.46
CA MET A 41 1.95 9.09 3.20
C MET A 41 1.50 10.55 3.19
N ARG A 42 2.36 11.44 3.66
CA ARG A 42 2.21 12.90 3.57
C ARG A 42 3.20 13.50 2.57
N ASP A 43 2.85 14.65 2.02
CA ASP A 43 3.76 15.48 1.24
C ASP A 43 3.81 16.89 1.82
N LYS A 44 4.60 17.78 1.21
CA LYS A 44 4.83 19.13 1.74
C LYS A 44 3.52 19.89 1.90
N GLY A 45 3.22 20.18 3.13
CA GLY A 45 2.08 20.97 3.56
C GLY A 45 2.48 22.18 4.40
N THR A 46 1.52 22.79 5.07
CA THR A 46 1.73 23.93 5.96
C THR A 46 1.99 23.52 7.41
N ASN A 47 1.53 22.35 7.83
CA ASN A 47 1.78 21.82 9.15
C ASN A 47 3.20 21.27 9.28
N ALA A 48 3.81 21.39 10.43
CA ALA A 48 5.21 21.03 10.65
C ALA A 48 5.54 19.54 10.42
N ASP A 49 4.55 18.66 10.58
CA ASP A 49 4.66 17.21 10.38
C ASP A 49 4.30 16.77 8.95
N TYR A 50 4.01 17.73 8.05
CA TYR A 50 3.79 17.50 6.63
C TYR A 50 5.04 17.82 5.82
N ASP A 51 5.82 16.81 5.54
CA ASP A 51 7.02 16.93 4.71
C ASP A 51 6.97 15.97 3.50
N ARG A 52 7.91 16.07 2.58
CA ARG A 52 8.04 15.23 1.37
C ARG A 52 8.48 13.82 1.76
N GLN A 53 7.64 13.10 2.50
CA GLN A 53 7.96 11.80 3.08
C GLN A 53 8.42 10.78 2.04
N THR A 54 7.77 10.74 0.87
CA THR A 54 8.15 9.85 -0.23
C THR A 54 9.57 10.12 -0.72
N THR A 55 9.93 11.39 -0.91
CA THR A 55 11.29 11.80 -1.33
C THR A 55 12.32 11.46 -0.26
N ILE A 56 12.03 11.77 1.00
CA ILE A 56 12.91 11.48 2.14
C ILE A 56 13.17 9.97 2.25
N LEU A 57 12.13 9.15 2.17
CA LEU A 57 12.30 7.69 2.20
C LEU A 57 13.05 7.16 0.99
N SER A 58 12.85 7.72 -0.21
CA SER A 58 13.63 7.40 -1.40
C SER A 58 15.13 7.66 -1.18
N GLU A 59 15.48 8.82 -0.63
CA GLU A 59 16.87 9.18 -0.32
C GLU A 59 17.48 8.28 0.75
N LEU A 60 16.78 8.06 1.87
CA LEU A 60 17.27 7.25 2.99
C LEU A 60 17.40 5.76 2.65
N THR A 61 16.55 5.23 1.77
CA THR A 61 16.59 3.83 1.34
C THR A 61 17.49 3.59 0.13
N GLY A 62 17.79 4.64 -0.65
CA GLY A 62 18.51 4.54 -1.93
C GLY A 62 17.65 3.99 -3.07
N ILE A 63 16.33 3.83 -2.89
CA ILE A 63 15.39 3.42 -3.94
C ILE A 63 15.00 4.68 -4.74
N LYS A 64 15.55 4.83 -5.94
CA LYS A 64 15.63 6.12 -6.64
C LYS A 64 14.34 6.62 -7.25
N HIS A 65 13.51 5.73 -7.79
CA HIS A 65 12.30 6.14 -8.51
C HIS A 65 11.13 6.15 -7.54
N HIS A 66 10.38 7.24 -7.51
CA HIS A 66 9.26 7.36 -6.59
C HIS A 66 8.13 8.21 -7.17
N TYR A 67 6.93 8.00 -6.65
CA TYR A 67 5.75 8.78 -6.98
C TYR A 67 4.83 8.89 -5.75
N PHE A 68 4.33 10.09 -5.47
CA PHE A 68 3.32 10.35 -4.45
C PHE A 68 1.97 10.59 -5.13
N ALA A 69 0.96 9.82 -4.73
CA ALA A 69 -0.41 9.92 -5.19
C ALA A 69 -1.28 10.57 -4.11
N LYS A 70 -1.57 11.85 -4.29
CA LYS A 70 -2.42 12.62 -3.38
C LYS A 70 -3.88 12.16 -3.48
N ALA A 71 -4.44 11.63 -2.37
CA ALA A 71 -5.85 11.32 -2.26
C ALA A 71 -6.67 12.54 -1.81
N ILE A 72 -6.18 13.26 -0.81
CA ILE A 72 -6.88 14.38 -0.17
C ILE A 72 -5.90 15.49 0.23
N GLU A 73 -6.39 16.70 0.40
CA GLU A 73 -5.72 17.79 1.12
C GLU A 73 -6.45 18.06 2.43
N ILE A 74 -5.86 17.64 3.55
CA ILE A 74 -6.38 17.90 4.89
C ILE A 74 -6.25 19.41 5.16
N ASP A 75 -7.33 20.04 5.62
CA ASP A 75 -7.42 21.49 5.84
C ASP A 75 -7.10 22.33 4.58
N ASN A 76 -7.29 21.76 3.38
CA ASN A 76 -6.97 22.36 2.08
C ASN A 76 -5.50 22.79 1.90
N LYS A 77 -4.56 22.22 2.65
CA LYS A 77 -3.14 22.62 2.67
C LYS A 77 -2.16 21.47 2.89
N ASN A 78 -2.64 20.32 3.35
CA ASN A 78 -1.80 19.26 3.87
C ASN A 78 -2.06 17.97 3.07
N PRO A 79 -1.24 17.66 2.05
CA PRO A 79 -1.46 16.51 1.17
C PRO A 79 -1.28 15.19 1.91
N TYR A 80 -2.17 14.22 1.64
CA TYR A 80 -2.17 12.89 2.20
C TYR A 80 -2.60 11.86 1.16
N GLY A 81 -2.00 10.66 1.17
CA GLY A 81 -2.32 9.64 0.18
C GLY A 81 -1.40 8.44 0.21
N ASN A 82 -1.15 7.89 -0.98
CA ASN A 82 -0.33 6.71 -1.19
C ASN A 82 0.99 7.06 -1.89
N ALA A 83 2.00 6.18 -1.78
CA ALA A 83 3.24 6.37 -2.52
C ALA A 83 3.81 5.05 -3.06
N LEU A 84 4.70 5.19 -4.02
CA LEU A 84 5.46 4.11 -4.62
C LEU A 84 6.95 4.47 -4.58
N LEU A 85 7.79 3.52 -4.14
CA LEU A 85 9.22 3.54 -4.37
C LEU A 85 9.58 2.35 -5.28
N SER A 86 10.50 2.56 -6.22
CA SER A 86 10.93 1.51 -7.16
C SER A 86 12.41 1.63 -7.49
N LYS A 87 13.12 0.48 -7.55
CA LYS A 87 14.45 0.40 -8.16
C LYS A 87 14.39 0.49 -9.68
N TYR A 88 13.23 0.13 -10.26
CA TYR A 88 12.97 0.19 -11.70
C TYR A 88 12.46 1.57 -12.09
N PRO A 89 12.84 2.10 -13.27
CA PRO A 89 12.30 3.35 -13.77
C PRO A 89 10.77 3.34 -13.85
N ILE A 90 10.15 4.41 -13.37
CA ILE A 90 8.71 4.66 -13.52
C ILE A 90 8.49 5.32 -14.88
N ILE A 91 7.91 4.60 -15.83
CA ILE A 91 7.63 5.09 -17.19
C ILE A 91 6.43 6.03 -17.19
N SER A 92 5.40 5.70 -16.40
CA SER A 92 4.25 6.57 -16.19
C SER A 92 3.64 6.30 -14.82
N ALA A 93 3.06 7.31 -14.20
CA ALA A 93 2.30 7.17 -12.98
C ALA A 93 1.11 8.12 -12.99
N GLN A 94 0.03 7.71 -12.34
CA GLN A 94 -1.18 8.50 -12.21
C GLN A 94 -1.88 8.25 -10.87
N THR A 95 -2.57 9.26 -10.39
CA THR A 95 -3.47 9.20 -9.25
C THR A 95 -4.90 9.09 -9.77
N ILE A 96 -5.59 8.01 -9.42
CA ILE A 96 -6.97 7.73 -9.85
C ILE A 96 -7.86 7.89 -8.62
N PRO A 97 -8.83 8.82 -8.61
CA PRO A 97 -9.75 8.94 -7.49
C PRO A 97 -10.57 7.66 -7.30
N VAL A 98 -10.74 7.22 -6.06
CA VAL A 98 -11.78 6.25 -5.70
C VAL A 98 -13.07 7.04 -5.50
N PRO A 99 -14.15 6.77 -6.25
CA PRO A 99 -15.41 7.50 -6.10
C PRO A 99 -15.96 7.34 -4.68
N GLU A 100 -16.41 8.44 -4.08
CA GLU A 100 -17.17 8.36 -2.83
C GLU A 100 -18.52 7.67 -3.08
N PRO A 101 -19.06 6.92 -2.10
CA PRO A 101 -20.40 6.36 -2.21
C PRO A 101 -21.45 7.45 -2.37
N GLU A 102 -22.41 7.28 -3.30
CA GLU A 102 -23.53 8.20 -3.49
C GLU A 102 -24.37 8.33 -2.21
N THR A 103 -24.53 7.22 -1.50
CA THR A 103 -25.18 7.17 -0.19
C THR A 103 -24.24 6.50 0.80
N LYS A 104 -23.88 7.23 1.84
CA LYS A 104 -23.03 6.73 2.93
C LYS A 104 -23.90 5.90 3.89
N THR A 105 -23.65 4.59 3.94
CA THR A 105 -24.42 3.62 4.73
C THR A 105 -23.66 3.08 5.93
N GLY A 106 -22.35 3.30 5.99
CA GLY A 106 -21.50 2.90 7.09
C GLY A 106 -21.51 3.89 8.27
N THR A 107 -20.88 3.48 9.37
CA THR A 107 -20.79 4.27 10.61
C THR A 107 -19.38 4.75 10.91
N GLU A 108 -18.37 4.20 10.21
CA GLU A 108 -16.97 4.60 10.37
C GLU A 108 -16.71 5.92 9.61
N TYR A 109 -15.55 6.50 9.90
CA TYR A 109 -15.12 7.73 9.23
C TYR A 109 -14.90 7.50 7.74
N TYR A 110 -15.48 8.34 6.90
CA TYR A 110 -15.32 8.34 5.45
C TYR A 110 -14.15 9.24 5.07
N GLU A 111 -13.14 8.67 4.44
CA GLU A 111 -11.97 9.40 3.96
C GLU A 111 -11.80 9.23 2.46
N THR A 112 -11.58 10.35 1.76
CA THR A 112 -11.31 10.33 0.31
C THR A 112 -10.06 9.50 0.01
N ARG A 113 -10.20 8.50 -0.85
CA ARG A 113 -9.14 7.55 -1.22
C ARG A 113 -8.74 7.70 -2.68
N CYS A 114 -7.56 7.21 -3.01
CA CYS A 114 -7.10 7.10 -4.39
C CYS A 114 -6.41 5.76 -4.64
N LEU A 115 -6.41 5.36 -5.90
CA LEU A 115 -5.56 4.31 -6.45
C LEU A 115 -4.35 4.97 -7.11
N LEU A 116 -3.15 4.62 -6.69
CA LEU A 116 -1.93 4.89 -7.44
C LEU A 116 -1.76 3.80 -8.50
N LYS A 117 -1.65 4.18 -9.77
CA LYS A 117 -1.29 3.27 -10.87
C LYS A 117 0.03 3.73 -11.48
N ALA A 118 1.02 2.84 -11.54
CA ALA A 118 2.31 3.11 -12.17
C ALA A 118 2.67 1.99 -13.16
N LYS A 119 3.26 2.37 -14.29
CA LYS A 119 3.92 1.45 -15.22
C LYS A 119 5.42 1.58 -15.06
N LEU A 120 6.07 0.45 -14.78
CA LEU A 120 7.52 0.37 -14.62
C LEU A 120 8.18 -0.16 -15.89
N GLU A 121 9.48 0.05 -15.99
CA GLU A 121 10.30 -0.60 -17.01
C GLU A 121 10.12 -2.13 -16.93
N GLY A 122 10.11 -2.81 -18.09
CA GLY A 122 9.77 -4.24 -18.18
C GLY A 122 8.29 -4.55 -18.34
N GLY A 123 7.42 -3.51 -18.41
CA GLY A 123 5.99 -3.65 -18.63
C GLY A 123 5.17 -4.02 -17.38
N ILE A 124 5.77 -3.90 -16.20
CA ILE A 124 5.11 -4.20 -14.93
C ILE A 124 4.16 -3.07 -14.56
N THR A 125 2.92 -3.41 -14.21
CA THR A 125 1.97 -2.47 -13.63
C THR A 125 1.88 -2.65 -12.13
N VAL A 126 2.01 -1.56 -11.39
CA VAL A 126 1.89 -1.53 -9.92
C VAL A 126 0.70 -0.66 -9.54
N LEU A 127 -0.16 -1.21 -8.71
CA LEU A 127 -1.32 -0.57 -8.12
C LEU A 127 -1.10 -0.50 -6.61
N VAL A 128 -1.22 0.71 -6.02
CA VAL A 128 -1.17 0.90 -4.56
C VAL A 128 -2.46 1.55 -4.12
N ILE A 129 -3.15 0.92 -3.15
CA ILE A 129 -4.44 1.38 -2.66
C ILE A 129 -4.50 1.33 -1.13
N HIS A 130 -5.31 2.20 -0.54
CA HIS A 130 -5.75 2.15 0.85
C HIS A 130 -7.27 2.17 0.87
N PHE A 131 -7.91 1.10 1.34
CA PHE A 131 -9.36 1.01 1.40
C PHE A 131 -9.93 1.88 2.52
N GLY A 132 -11.16 2.33 2.35
CA GLY A 132 -11.95 2.92 3.42
C GLY A 132 -12.38 1.88 4.47
N LEU A 133 -12.96 2.36 5.57
CA LEU A 133 -13.40 1.50 6.68
C LEU A 133 -14.81 0.95 6.46
N ASN A 134 -15.60 1.58 5.58
CA ASN A 134 -17.00 1.21 5.33
C ASN A 134 -17.12 0.32 4.09
N GLU A 135 -18.06 -0.60 4.09
CA GLU A 135 -18.24 -1.58 3.02
C GLU A 135 -18.56 -0.92 1.65
N ASP A 136 -19.32 0.16 1.67
CA ASP A 136 -19.65 0.94 0.45
C ASP A 136 -18.41 1.60 -0.18
N GLU A 137 -17.47 2.14 0.64
CA GLU A 137 -16.18 2.64 0.17
C GLU A 137 -15.32 1.50 -0.40
N GLN A 138 -15.29 0.35 0.29
CA GLN A 138 -14.52 -0.83 -0.11
C GLN A 138 -15.00 -1.38 -1.46
N LYS A 139 -16.31 -1.43 -1.70
CA LYS A 139 -16.89 -1.81 -3.00
C LYS A 139 -16.43 -0.89 -4.13
N ASN A 140 -16.42 0.43 -3.89
CA ASN A 140 -15.93 1.41 -4.87
C ASN A 140 -14.43 1.26 -5.11
N ALA A 141 -13.65 0.99 -4.08
CA ALA A 141 -12.21 0.72 -4.20
C ALA A 141 -11.95 -0.54 -5.03
N VAL A 142 -12.66 -1.65 -4.77
CA VAL A 142 -12.58 -2.88 -5.57
C VAL A 142 -12.92 -2.60 -7.03
N LYS A 143 -14.02 -1.90 -7.30
CA LYS A 143 -14.39 -1.53 -8.67
C LYS A 143 -13.29 -0.71 -9.35
N THR A 144 -12.73 0.28 -8.64
CA THR A 144 -11.64 1.12 -9.16
C THR A 144 -10.40 0.29 -9.49
N VAL A 145 -10.04 -0.68 -8.65
CA VAL A 145 -8.93 -1.61 -8.91
C VAL A 145 -9.20 -2.42 -10.19
N LEU A 146 -10.36 -3.07 -10.28
CA LEU A 146 -10.71 -3.93 -11.43
C LEU A 146 -10.79 -3.16 -12.75
N ASP A 147 -11.28 -1.94 -12.73
CA ASP A 147 -11.34 -1.06 -13.91
C ASP A 147 -9.94 -0.61 -14.38
N ASN A 148 -8.92 -0.71 -13.54
CA ASN A 148 -7.59 -0.16 -13.80
C ASN A 148 -6.45 -1.20 -13.79
N MET A 149 -6.70 -2.44 -13.36
CA MET A 149 -5.69 -3.48 -13.39
C MET A 149 -5.38 -3.91 -14.84
N GLU A 150 -4.17 -4.40 -15.03
CA GLU A 150 -3.78 -5.08 -16.29
C GLU A 150 -3.97 -6.59 -16.12
N LYS A 151 -4.12 -7.31 -17.22
CA LYS A 151 -4.35 -8.77 -17.21
C LYS A 151 -3.10 -9.58 -16.90
N GLU A 152 -1.94 -9.00 -17.14
CA GLU A 152 -0.62 -9.63 -16.99
C GLU A 152 0.34 -8.66 -16.32
N LYS A 153 1.34 -9.19 -15.64
CA LYS A 153 2.41 -8.43 -14.95
C LYS A 153 1.89 -7.31 -14.06
N CYS A 154 0.77 -7.59 -13.36
CA CYS A 154 0.12 -6.61 -12.51
C CYS A 154 0.28 -7.01 -11.04
N ILE A 155 0.70 -6.04 -10.23
CA ILE A 155 0.87 -6.12 -8.79
C ILE A 155 -0.11 -5.14 -8.17
N LEU A 156 -0.93 -5.60 -7.24
CA LEU A 156 -1.81 -4.77 -6.43
C LEU A 156 -1.41 -4.94 -4.97
N MET A 157 -1.20 -3.83 -4.26
CA MET A 157 -0.77 -3.88 -2.87
C MET A 157 -1.32 -2.73 -2.03
N GLY A 158 -1.32 -2.92 -0.71
CA GLY A 158 -1.67 -1.90 0.27
C GLY A 158 -2.44 -2.42 1.47
N ASP A 159 -2.99 -1.48 2.23
CA ASP A 159 -3.89 -1.71 3.35
C ASP A 159 -5.34 -1.75 2.85
N PHE A 160 -5.99 -2.89 2.97
CA PHE A 160 -7.36 -3.10 2.52
C PHE A 160 -8.39 -2.93 3.62
N ASN A 161 -7.97 -2.74 4.88
CA ASN A 161 -8.84 -2.58 6.03
C ASN A 161 -9.89 -3.72 6.22
N VAL A 162 -9.70 -4.85 5.57
CA VAL A 162 -10.55 -6.03 5.67
C VAL A 162 -9.73 -7.30 5.91
N THR A 163 -10.30 -8.24 6.64
CA THR A 163 -9.67 -9.56 6.87
C THR A 163 -9.89 -10.51 5.69
N PRO A 164 -9.10 -11.60 5.57
CA PRO A 164 -9.19 -12.52 4.44
C PRO A 164 -10.56 -13.15 4.20
N ASN A 165 -11.40 -13.24 5.22
CA ASN A 165 -12.74 -13.84 5.09
C ASN A 165 -13.81 -12.85 4.58
N ASN A 166 -13.45 -11.62 4.28
CA ASN A 166 -14.41 -10.63 3.81
C ASN A 166 -14.72 -10.84 2.31
N ASP A 167 -15.99 -10.98 1.97
CA ASP A 167 -16.47 -11.24 0.60
C ASP A 167 -16.16 -10.09 -0.38
N VAL A 168 -15.89 -8.88 0.10
CA VAL A 168 -15.53 -7.75 -0.74
C VAL A 168 -14.26 -8.03 -1.57
N LEU A 169 -13.38 -8.93 -1.10
CA LEU A 169 -12.17 -9.34 -1.81
C LEU A 169 -12.40 -10.36 -2.93
N ASN A 170 -13.58 -11.02 -2.98
CA ASN A 170 -13.85 -12.08 -3.94
C ASN A 170 -13.66 -11.66 -5.42
N PRO A 171 -14.09 -10.44 -5.85
CA PRO A 171 -13.86 -10.01 -7.23
C PRO A 171 -12.37 -9.83 -7.58
N ILE A 172 -11.54 -9.42 -6.62
CA ILE A 172 -10.07 -9.33 -6.81
C ILE A 172 -9.48 -10.73 -6.87
N ARG A 173 -9.85 -11.64 -5.97
CA ARG A 173 -9.39 -13.04 -5.95
C ARG A 173 -9.79 -13.83 -7.20
N ALA A 174 -10.86 -13.44 -7.87
CA ALA A 174 -11.23 -14.02 -9.15
C ALA A 174 -10.28 -13.66 -10.31
N GLN A 175 -9.40 -12.67 -10.13
CA GLN A 175 -8.49 -12.15 -11.16
C GLN A 175 -7.02 -12.19 -10.72
N MET A 176 -6.73 -12.29 -9.42
CA MET A 176 -5.39 -12.20 -8.87
C MET A 176 -5.20 -13.16 -7.69
N LYS A 177 -3.98 -13.61 -7.49
CA LYS A 177 -3.57 -14.46 -6.35
C LYS A 177 -3.16 -13.60 -5.17
N ASP A 178 -3.67 -13.87 -3.96
CA ASP A 178 -3.10 -13.34 -2.71
C ASP A 178 -1.79 -14.09 -2.41
N THR A 179 -0.68 -13.37 -2.39
CA THR A 179 0.64 -13.98 -2.20
C THR A 179 0.78 -14.68 -0.85
N ALA A 180 0.14 -14.18 0.20
CA ALA A 180 0.21 -14.76 1.53
C ALA A 180 -0.59 -16.07 1.66
N GLU A 181 -1.72 -16.21 0.96
CA GLU A 181 -2.56 -17.41 1.03
C GLU A 181 -1.89 -18.66 0.46
N LEU A 182 -0.85 -18.48 -0.37
CA LEU A 182 -0.12 -19.59 -0.98
C LEU A 182 0.84 -20.30 -0.01
N PHE A 183 1.20 -19.66 1.11
CA PHE A 183 2.22 -20.18 2.02
C PHE A 183 1.71 -20.38 3.44
N ASP A 184 1.44 -19.32 4.18
CA ASP A 184 1.01 -19.38 5.56
C ASP A 184 -0.19 -18.45 5.81
N LYS A 185 -1.30 -19.03 6.26
CA LYS A 185 -2.52 -18.30 6.60
C LYS A 185 -2.46 -17.59 7.96
N SER A 186 -1.44 -17.88 8.77
CA SER A 186 -1.24 -17.25 10.08
C SER A 186 -0.56 -15.89 10.02
N LEU A 187 -0.14 -15.44 8.81
CA LEU A 187 0.52 -14.15 8.61
C LEU A 187 -0.40 -12.98 8.97
N LEU A 188 -0.05 -12.24 10.02
CA LEU A 188 -0.84 -11.15 10.58
C LEU A 188 -0.04 -9.84 10.53
N SER A 189 -0.70 -8.71 10.15
CA SER A 189 -0.04 -7.43 9.93
C SER A 189 -0.39 -6.35 10.96
N PHE A 190 -1.52 -6.45 11.66
CA PHE A 190 -2.03 -5.38 12.52
C PHE A 190 -2.55 -5.87 13.87
N PRO A 191 -2.32 -5.15 14.98
CA PRO A 191 -1.27 -4.12 15.13
C PRO A 191 0.13 -4.75 15.12
N SER A 192 1.16 -3.96 14.83
CA SER A 192 2.51 -4.49 14.57
C SER A 192 3.17 -5.17 15.77
N ASP A 193 2.92 -4.70 16.99
CA ASP A 193 3.51 -5.23 18.23
C ASP A 193 2.88 -6.57 18.65
N ASN A 194 1.55 -6.68 18.53
CA ASN A 194 0.79 -7.89 18.90
C ASN A 194 -0.32 -8.16 17.86
N PRO A 195 0.00 -8.63 16.65
CA PRO A 195 -0.94 -8.71 15.56
C PRO A 195 -2.02 -9.75 15.77
N PHE A 196 -3.26 -9.39 15.42
CA PHE A 196 -4.42 -10.28 15.43
C PHE A 196 -5.29 -10.17 14.16
N LYS A 197 -4.90 -9.29 13.21
CA LYS A 197 -5.55 -9.15 11.91
C LYS A 197 -4.52 -9.19 10.78
N LYS A 198 -4.90 -9.79 9.63
CA LYS A 198 -4.27 -9.56 8.33
C LYS A 198 -5.16 -8.58 7.57
N ILE A 199 -4.67 -7.39 7.29
CA ILE A 199 -5.39 -6.35 6.52
C ILE A 199 -4.51 -5.75 5.41
N ASP A 200 -3.22 -6.05 5.41
CA ASP A 200 -2.28 -5.66 4.35
C ASP A 200 -2.11 -6.81 3.35
N TYR A 201 -2.16 -6.48 2.05
CA TYR A 201 -2.14 -7.47 0.98
C TYR A 201 -1.16 -7.12 -0.12
N ILE A 202 -0.67 -8.18 -0.77
CA ILE A 202 -0.03 -8.15 -2.08
C ILE A 202 -0.73 -9.20 -2.94
N PHE A 203 -1.42 -8.74 -3.97
CA PHE A 203 -2.03 -9.57 -5.02
C PHE A 203 -1.21 -9.47 -6.29
N VAL A 204 -1.15 -10.55 -7.05
CA VAL A 204 -0.46 -10.60 -8.35
C VAL A 204 -1.33 -11.34 -9.37
N THR A 205 -1.21 -10.98 -10.65
CA THR A 205 -1.89 -11.67 -11.75
C THR A 205 -1.39 -13.10 -11.92
N GLU A 206 -2.18 -13.96 -12.59
CA GLU A 206 -1.93 -15.40 -12.69
C GLU A 206 -0.59 -15.77 -13.36
N ASP A 207 -0.11 -14.93 -14.28
CA ASP A 207 1.18 -15.08 -14.98
C ASP A 207 2.40 -14.83 -14.10
N VAL A 208 2.23 -14.18 -12.92
CA VAL A 208 3.30 -13.90 -11.97
C VAL A 208 3.49 -15.11 -11.05
N GLU A 209 4.69 -15.68 -11.05
CA GLU A 209 5.06 -16.77 -10.12
C GLU A 209 5.40 -16.20 -8.74
N VAL A 210 4.74 -16.68 -7.69
CA VAL A 210 5.05 -16.31 -6.30
C VAL A 210 6.01 -17.35 -5.70
N ILE A 211 7.22 -16.91 -5.32
CA ILE A 211 8.26 -17.78 -4.76
C ILE A 211 8.08 -17.90 -3.24
N CYS A 212 7.85 -16.78 -2.55
CA CYS A 212 7.57 -16.75 -1.12
C CYS A 212 6.87 -15.45 -0.72
N ALA A 213 6.18 -15.48 0.41
CA ALA A 213 5.62 -14.32 1.08
C ALA A 213 5.83 -14.40 2.58
N ASP A 214 5.92 -13.23 3.24
CA ASP A 214 6.10 -13.13 4.69
C ASP A 214 5.56 -11.78 5.20
N ILE A 215 5.24 -11.74 6.49
CA ILE A 215 4.92 -10.52 7.26
C ILE A 215 5.88 -10.48 8.45
N PRO A 216 7.10 -9.95 8.26
CA PRO A 216 8.14 -9.99 9.28
C PRO A 216 7.74 -9.19 10.51
N ALA A 217 8.17 -9.65 11.69
CA ALA A 217 7.91 -9.01 12.97
C ALA A 217 8.74 -7.71 13.13
N ILE A 218 8.39 -6.70 12.36
CA ILE A 218 8.99 -5.36 12.38
C ILE A 218 7.97 -4.40 12.99
N VAL A 219 8.36 -3.69 14.05
CA VAL A 219 7.54 -2.71 14.77
C VAL A 219 8.15 -1.33 14.53
N ALA A 220 7.80 -0.73 13.39
CA ALA A 220 8.18 0.63 13.02
C ALA A 220 6.93 1.53 12.95
N SER A 221 5.90 1.08 12.23
CA SER A 221 4.55 1.62 12.17
C SER A 221 3.60 0.77 13.02
N ASP A 222 2.33 1.12 13.10
CA ASP A 222 1.26 0.27 13.66
C ASP A 222 0.94 -0.95 12.79
N HIS A 223 1.39 -0.97 11.53
CA HIS A 223 1.35 -2.14 10.66
C HIS A 223 2.72 -2.81 10.52
N ARG A 224 2.71 -4.14 10.34
CA ARG A 224 3.88 -4.88 9.85
C ARG A 224 3.91 -4.84 8.33
N PRO A 225 5.10 -4.71 7.72
CA PRO A 225 5.19 -4.80 6.27
C PRO A 225 4.86 -6.21 5.77
N HIS A 226 4.08 -6.28 4.67
CA HIS A 226 3.89 -7.52 3.91
C HIS A 226 4.91 -7.55 2.77
N ILE A 227 5.66 -8.62 2.65
CA ILE A 227 6.66 -8.83 1.58
C ILE A 227 6.35 -10.06 0.76
N ALA A 228 6.65 -10.00 -0.54
CA ALA A 228 6.58 -11.16 -1.43
C ALA A 228 7.78 -11.17 -2.39
N THR A 229 8.28 -12.35 -2.71
CA THR A 229 9.29 -12.55 -3.77
C THR A 229 8.61 -13.22 -4.96
N VAL A 230 8.74 -12.62 -6.14
CA VAL A 230 8.06 -13.06 -7.37
C VAL A 230 9.01 -13.11 -8.57
N ASN A 231 8.64 -13.92 -9.57
CA ASN A 231 9.16 -13.89 -10.94
C ASN A 231 8.08 -13.33 -11.87
N ILE A 232 8.44 -12.32 -12.69
CA ILE A 232 7.56 -11.65 -13.66
C ILE A 232 8.18 -11.71 -15.05
#